data_692976a25f2009e51e51afa2f00103bd
#
_entry.id   692976a25f2009e51e51afa2f00103bd
#
_cell.length_a   1.000
_cell.length_b   1.000
_cell.length_c   1.000
_cell.angle_alpha   90.00
_cell.angle_beta   90.00
_cell.angle_gamma   90.00
#
_symmetry.space_group_name_H-M   'P 1'
#
loop_
_entity.id
_entity.type
_entity.pdbx_description
1 polymer ?
#
loop_
_entity_poly.entity_id
_entity_poly.type
_entity_poly.pdbx_seq_one_letter_code
_entity_poly.pdbx_strand_id
1 'polypeptide(L)'
;GDNFAFDTIGGEYAQEEPISLNAAKAPVSISISIDRNKFVFEIEYRGDMYYEDTMKYLADNLEIAAGGILREQEPDDIKLLFEEKTTMENDPEHAGKTFVDLFREAVEKYPDRPAVRDGKGEITYRELDRMSDYVAQKLTENGFGREQAAGILCGRTREFAVAYVGVMKAGGAYVPLDPEYPQSRIEYMLKDSGADNLLVINQYRELVSFYDGNILSLDEVAEASKDFTLSVELTSPKPENLAYMIYTSGSTGKPKGVMLEQRNLLNLIEYIRLTRKTSPDDIVAEFASFCFDASVIDLFAPLTAGALLYIFPEDIRKDAVAVAKCIQDQKITSATFPTQ
;
A
#
# COMPACT_ATOMS: atom_id res chain seq x y z
N GLY A 1 26.89 -9.62 0.67
CA GLY A 1 26.10 -9.69 1.87
C GLY A 1 26.85 -10.47 2.91
N ASP A 2 26.97 -9.94 4.11
CA ASP A 2 27.62 -10.65 5.19
C ASP A 2 26.58 -11.51 5.91
N ASN A 3 26.91 -12.75 6.20
CA ASN A 3 26.09 -13.66 6.96
C ASN A 3 26.41 -13.49 8.45
N PHE A 4 25.40 -13.28 9.26
CA PHE A 4 25.54 -13.29 10.71
C PHE A 4 25.06 -14.64 11.24
N ALA A 5 25.95 -15.38 11.86
CA ALA A 5 25.62 -16.55 12.63
C ALA A 5 25.72 -16.21 14.14
N PHE A 6 24.78 -16.68 14.92
CA PHE A 6 24.84 -16.50 16.36
C PHE A 6 25.83 -17.46 16.99
N ASP A 7 26.79 -16.95 17.76
CA ASP A 7 27.79 -17.78 18.42
C ASP A 7 27.20 -18.71 19.50
N THR A 8 26.08 -18.30 20.11
CA THR A 8 25.44 -19.13 21.13
C THR A 8 23.92 -18.91 21.23
N ILE A 9 23.15 -19.98 21.40
CA ILE A 9 21.77 -19.97 21.89
C ILE A 9 21.69 -20.94 23.06
N GLY A 10 21.22 -20.47 24.22
CA GLY A 10 21.13 -21.32 25.41
C GLY A 10 22.48 -21.77 26.00
N GLY A 11 23.58 -21.05 25.68
CA GLY A 11 24.93 -21.35 26.20
C GLY A 11 25.75 -22.35 25.39
N GLU A 12 25.29 -22.74 24.19
CA GLU A 12 26.03 -23.62 23.26
C GLU A 12 26.49 -22.88 22.01
N TYR A 13 27.69 -23.16 21.50
CA TYR A 13 28.30 -22.52 20.36
C TYR A 13 27.68 -22.94 19.03
N ALA A 14 27.38 -21.97 18.14
CA ALA A 14 27.03 -22.16 16.74
C ALA A 14 28.31 -22.18 15.88
N GLN A 15 28.38 -23.06 14.85
CA GLN A 15 29.48 -23.09 13.88
C GLN A 15 29.07 -22.40 12.59
N GLU A 16 29.97 -21.53 12.06
CA GLU A 16 29.81 -20.93 10.73
C GLU A 16 29.98 -21.95 9.62
N GLU A 17 29.07 -22.00 8.65
CA GLU A 17 29.29 -22.61 7.34
C GLU A 17 29.16 -21.55 6.23
N PRO A 18 30.10 -21.47 5.27
CA PRO A 18 30.03 -20.49 4.20
C PRO A 18 29.01 -20.90 3.14
N ILE A 19 28.04 -20.03 2.85
CA ILE A 19 27.06 -20.22 1.79
C ILE A 19 27.41 -19.35 0.58
N SER A 20 27.31 -19.95 -0.62
CA SER A 20 27.58 -19.29 -1.89
C SER A 20 26.51 -18.26 -2.26
N LEU A 21 26.96 -17.07 -2.63
CA LEU A 21 26.18 -15.92 -3.04
C LEU A 21 25.31 -16.16 -4.28
N ASN A 22 24.02 -16.42 -4.07
CA ASN A 22 23.01 -16.01 -5.03
C ASN A 22 22.34 -14.74 -4.46
N ALA A 23 22.15 -13.71 -5.29
CA ALA A 23 21.57 -12.45 -4.85
C ALA A 23 20.28 -12.68 -4.06
N ALA A 24 20.16 -12.03 -2.90
CA ALA A 24 19.00 -12.13 -2.03
C ALA A 24 17.71 -11.91 -2.84
N LYS A 25 16.75 -12.82 -2.75
CA LYS A 25 15.46 -12.74 -3.46
C LYS A 25 14.55 -11.66 -2.87
N ALA A 26 14.80 -11.27 -1.63
CA ALA A 26 14.11 -10.20 -0.92
C ALA A 26 15.15 -9.20 -0.40
N PRO A 27 14.75 -7.95 -0.09
CA PRO A 27 15.66 -6.96 0.51
C PRO A 27 16.31 -7.46 1.80
N VAL A 28 15.56 -8.19 2.63
CA VAL A 28 16.04 -8.94 3.80
C VAL A 28 15.32 -10.28 3.82
N SER A 29 16.06 -11.37 3.98
CA SER A 29 15.52 -12.71 4.21
C SER A 29 16.05 -13.23 5.53
N ILE A 30 15.15 -13.78 6.35
CA ILE A 30 15.51 -14.44 7.60
C ILE A 30 15.08 -15.88 7.49
N SER A 31 16.02 -16.79 7.59
CA SER A 31 15.74 -18.22 7.66
C SER A 31 16.10 -18.78 9.04
N ILE A 32 15.31 -19.74 9.50
CA ILE A 32 15.54 -20.43 10.76
C ILE A 32 15.63 -21.91 10.45
N SER A 33 16.74 -22.51 10.83
CA SER A 33 16.97 -23.94 10.71
C SER A 33 17.35 -24.56 12.06
N ILE A 34 17.24 -25.89 12.17
CA ILE A 34 17.66 -26.63 13.36
C ILE A 34 18.81 -27.54 12.90
N ASP A 35 20.00 -27.29 13.41
CA ASP A 35 21.14 -28.19 13.24
C ASP A 35 21.60 -28.73 14.59
N ARG A 36 21.68 -30.07 14.73
CA ARG A 36 22.18 -30.79 15.92
C ARG A 36 21.64 -30.25 17.26
N ASN A 37 20.33 -29.98 17.32
CA ASN A 37 19.64 -29.45 18.49
C ASN A 37 19.93 -27.95 18.78
N LYS A 38 20.39 -27.19 17.79
CA LYS A 38 20.62 -25.73 17.84
C LYS A 38 19.71 -25.03 16.85
N PHE A 39 19.20 -23.87 17.21
CA PHE A 39 18.56 -22.97 16.26
C PHE A 39 19.65 -22.16 15.55
N VAL A 40 19.61 -22.16 14.22
CA VAL A 40 20.46 -21.35 13.37
C VAL A 40 19.58 -20.31 12.70
N PHE A 41 19.91 -19.05 12.93
CA PHE A 41 19.27 -17.91 12.25
C PHE A 41 20.22 -17.43 11.17
N GLU A 42 19.74 -17.35 9.95
CA GLU A 42 20.46 -16.81 8.82
C GLU A 42 19.76 -15.57 8.32
N ILE A 43 20.50 -14.44 8.25
CA ILE A 43 19.98 -13.17 7.73
C ILE A 43 20.73 -12.86 6.45
N GLU A 44 20.03 -12.95 5.33
CA GLU A 44 20.52 -12.56 4.01
C GLU A 44 19.92 -11.20 3.66
N TYR A 45 20.74 -10.22 3.31
CA TYR A 45 20.27 -8.86 3.01
C TYR A 45 21.06 -8.22 1.87
N ARG A 46 20.46 -7.18 1.28
CA ARG A 46 21.10 -6.37 0.24
C ARG A 46 21.93 -5.27 0.91
N GLY A 47 23.27 -5.37 0.82
CA GLY A 47 24.20 -4.40 1.40
C GLY A 47 24.17 -3.01 0.73
N ASP A 48 23.52 -2.89 -0.44
CA ASP A 48 23.24 -1.61 -1.11
C ASP A 48 21.96 -0.91 -0.56
N MET A 49 21.16 -1.60 0.26
CA MET A 49 19.91 -1.08 0.83
C MET A 49 19.96 -0.93 2.36
N TYR A 50 20.81 -1.70 3.04
CA TYR A 50 20.87 -1.72 4.50
C TYR A 50 22.29 -1.60 5.00
N TYR A 51 22.48 -0.85 6.08
CA TYR A 51 23.75 -0.77 6.79
C TYR A 51 24.01 -2.06 7.59
N GLU A 52 25.25 -2.49 7.63
CA GLU A 52 25.68 -3.66 8.39
C GLU A 52 25.29 -3.58 9.87
N ASP A 53 25.49 -2.39 10.49
CA ASP A 53 25.08 -2.15 11.88
C ASP A 53 23.60 -2.37 12.13
N THR A 54 22.74 -2.01 11.17
CA THR A 54 21.28 -2.25 11.25
C THR A 54 20.96 -3.74 11.23
N MET A 55 21.66 -4.51 10.39
CA MET A 55 21.45 -5.95 10.30
C MET A 55 22.00 -6.68 11.52
N LYS A 56 23.13 -6.23 12.05
CA LYS A 56 23.67 -6.74 13.32
C LYS A 56 22.71 -6.49 14.48
N TYR A 57 22.16 -5.28 14.57
CA TYR A 57 21.15 -4.94 15.55
C TYR A 57 19.88 -5.83 15.45
N LEU A 58 19.45 -6.14 14.23
CA LEU A 58 18.34 -7.09 13.99
C LEU A 58 18.71 -8.49 14.48
N ALA A 59 19.93 -8.95 14.21
CA ALA A 59 20.44 -10.24 14.68
C ALA A 59 20.45 -10.34 16.21
N ASP A 60 20.98 -9.32 16.90
CA ASP A 60 21.03 -9.26 18.36
C ASP A 60 19.61 -9.32 18.97
N ASN A 61 18.64 -8.63 18.39
CA ASN A 61 17.24 -8.68 18.82
C ASN A 61 16.58 -10.06 18.61
N LEU A 62 16.89 -10.72 17.51
CA LEU A 62 16.40 -12.09 17.25
C LEU A 62 16.97 -13.09 18.27
N GLU A 63 18.25 -12.93 18.66
CA GLU A 63 18.87 -13.76 19.70
C GLU A 63 18.19 -13.54 21.07
N ILE A 64 17.95 -12.28 21.44
CA ILE A 64 17.25 -11.93 22.69
C ILE A 64 15.84 -12.53 22.71
N ALA A 65 15.08 -12.39 21.60
CA ALA A 65 13.73 -12.92 21.48
C ALA A 65 13.73 -14.46 21.59
N ALA A 66 14.61 -15.12 20.85
CA ALA A 66 14.73 -16.59 20.91
C ALA A 66 15.13 -17.08 22.30
N GLY A 67 16.09 -16.39 22.94
CA GLY A 67 16.49 -16.70 24.30
C GLY A 67 15.37 -16.50 25.34
N GLY A 68 14.52 -15.49 25.16
CA GLY A 68 13.32 -15.28 25.97
C GLY A 68 12.30 -16.40 25.82
N ILE A 69 12.01 -16.80 24.60
CA ILE A 69 11.09 -17.91 24.29
C ILE A 69 11.59 -19.24 24.90
N LEU A 70 12.89 -19.52 24.76
CA LEU A 70 13.49 -20.73 25.32
C LEU A 70 13.47 -20.77 26.85
N ARG A 71 13.40 -19.60 27.50
CA ARG A 71 13.25 -19.48 28.97
C ARG A 71 11.78 -19.39 29.40
N GLU A 72 10.84 -19.63 28.49
CA GLU A 72 9.39 -19.55 28.76
C GLU A 72 8.96 -18.19 29.36
N GLN A 73 9.61 -17.12 28.95
CA GLN A 73 9.24 -15.76 29.35
C GLN A 73 7.97 -15.33 28.61
N GLU A 74 7.11 -14.56 29.31
CA GLU A 74 5.98 -13.91 28.63
C GLU A 74 6.52 -12.89 27.59
N PRO A 75 5.85 -12.72 26.42
CA PRO A 75 6.33 -11.81 25.37
C PRO A 75 6.62 -10.38 25.86
N ASP A 76 5.82 -9.87 26.80
CA ASP A 76 5.97 -8.51 27.34
C ASP A 76 7.19 -8.36 28.29
N ASP A 77 7.73 -9.48 28.76
CA ASP A 77 8.95 -9.50 29.61
C ASP A 77 10.24 -9.59 28.82
N ILE A 78 10.15 -9.87 27.50
CA ILE A 78 11.33 -9.95 26.62
C ILE A 78 11.73 -8.52 26.20
N LYS A 79 12.80 -8.02 26.82
CA LYS A 79 13.32 -6.68 26.52
C LYS A 79 14.23 -6.72 25.30
N LEU A 80 13.68 -6.39 24.15
CA LEU A 80 14.47 -6.18 22.94
C LEU A 80 15.31 -4.89 23.06
N LEU A 81 16.41 -4.84 22.32
CA LEU A 81 17.18 -3.62 22.18
C LEU A 81 16.36 -2.68 21.27
N PHE A 82 15.88 -1.56 21.80
CA PHE A 82 15.29 -0.49 21.03
C PHE A 82 16.27 0.69 21.04
N GLU A 83 16.99 0.90 19.94
CA GLU A 83 17.56 2.22 19.70
C GLU A 83 16.49 3.09 19.07
N GLU A 84 16.21 4.26 19.66
CA GLU A 84 15.30 5.28 19.11
C GLU A 84 15.73 5.82 17.72
N LYS A 85 16.81 5.29 17.15
CA LYS A 85 17.46 5.79 15.93
C LYS A 85 17.04 5.14 14.62
N THR A 86 16.06 4.24 14.60
CA THR A 86 15.59 3.62 13.35
C THR A 86 14.31 4.21 12.77
N THR A 87 13.95 5.40 13.16
CA THR A 87 13.12 6.22 12.28
C THR A 87 14.06 6.77 11.21
N MET A 88 13.90 6.37 9.94
CA MET A 88 14.27 7.28 8.86
C MET A 88 13.66 8.62 9.30
N GLU A 89 14.53 9.61 9.58
CA GLU A 89 14.03 10.95 9.85
C GLU A 89 13.17 11.27 8.65
N ASN A 90 11.83 11.29 8.85
CA ASN A 90 10.92 11.75 7.81
C ASN A 90 11.49 13.06 7.33
N ASP A 91 11.61 13.22 6.03
CA ASP A 91 12.07 14.49 5.48
C ASP A 91 11.38 15.60 6.27
N PRO A 92 12.13 16.49 6.95
CA PRO A 92 11.53 17.53 7.78
C PRO A 92 10.49 18.36 7.04
N GLU A 93 10.60 18.42 5.70
CA GLU A 93 9.64 19.07 4.80
C GLU A 93 8.28 18.36 4.77
N HIS A 94 8.24 17.05 5.06
CA HIS A 94 7.01 16.25 5.03
C HIS A 94 6.50 15.86 6.43
N ALA A 95 7.18 16.29 7.48
CA ALA A 95 6.78 16.01 8.86
C ALA A 95 5.35 16.52 9.13
N GLY A 96 4.47 15.62 9.55
CA GLY A 96 3.07 15.93 9.86
C GLY A 96 2.13 16.03 8.66
N LYS A 97 2.62 15.86 7.43
CA LYS A 97 1.79 15.79 6.22
C LYS A 97 1.12 14.42 6.07
N THR A 98 0.16 14.37 5.18
CA THR A 98 -0.54 13.17 4.73
C THR A 98 -0.38 12.99 3.22
N PHE A 99 -0.83 11.87 2.67
CA PHE A 99 -0.89 11.70 1.22
C PHE A 99 -1.68 12.82 0.55
N VAL A 100 -2.79 13.26 1.15
CA VAL A 100 -3.66 14.31 0.57
C VAL A 100 -2.91 15.63 0.43
N ASP A 101 -2.05 15.96 1.40
CA ASP A 101 -1.26 17.19 1.34
C ASP A 101 -0.25 17.13 0.18
N LEU A 102 0.50 16.03 0.07
CA LEU A 102 1.46 15.85 -1.03
C LEU A 102 0.78 15.77 -2.40
N PHE A 103 -0.39 15.14 -2.47
CA PHE A 103 -1.17 15.11 -3.71
C PHE A 103 -1.61 16.51 -4.14
N ARG A 104 -2.11 17.34 -3.21
CA ARG A 104 -2.49 18.73 -3.49
C ARG A 104 -1.31 19.57 -3.98
N GLU A 105 -0.13 19.41 -3.38
CA GLU A 105 1.09 20.06 -3.86
C GLU A 105 1.44 19.65 -5.30
N ALA A 106 1.27 18.36 -5.63
CA ALA A 106 1.47 17.88 -7.00
C ALA A 106 0.43 18.46 -7.97
N VAL A 107 -0.84 18.60 -7.57
CA VAL A 107 -1.90 19.24 -8.37
C VAL A 107 -1.57 20.70 -8.64
N GLU A 108 -1.14 21.45 -7.62
CA GLU A 108 -0.77 22.87 -7.79
C GLU A 108 0.41 23.04 -8.76
N LYS A 109 1.39 22.16 -8.67
CA LYS A 109 2.60 22.22 -9.47
C LYS A 109 2.43 21.70 -10.91
N TYR A 110 1.58 20.68 -11.10
CA TYR A 110 1.43 19.93 -12.35
C TYR A 110 -0.02 19.77 -12.81
N PRO A 111 -0.89 20.80 -12.77
CA PRO A 111 -2.34 20.64 -12.94
C PRO A 111 -2.76 20.01 -14.27
N ASP A 112 -2.05 20.32 -15.35
CA ASP A 112 -2.41 19.91 -16.70
C ASP A 112 -1.63 18.67 -17.21
N ARG A 113 -0.76 18.08 -16.35
CA ARG A 113 -0.11 16.81 -16.70
C ARG A 113 -1.08 15.65 -16.51
N PRO A 114 -0.95 14.56 -17.32
CA PRO A 114 -1.66 13.33 -17.08
C PRO A 114 -1.32 12.77 -15.67
N ALA A 115 -2.36 12.44 -14.90
CA ALA A 115 -2.21 11.86 -13.56
C ALA A 115 -2.47 10.35 -13.58
N VAL A 116 -3.55 9.92 -14.24
CA VAL A 116 -3.92 8.50 -14.32
C VAL A 116 -4.31 8.14 -15.74
N ARG A 117 -3.81 7.02 -16.22
CA ARG A 117 -4.18 6.42 -17.52
C ARG A 117 -4.58 4.97 -17.35
N ASP A 118 -5.60 4.54 -18.07
CA ASP A 118 -6.04 3.15 -18.18
C ASP A 118 -6.33 2.78 -19.65
N GLY A 119 -6.92 1.61 -19.88
CA GLY A 119 -7.31 1.16 -21.23
C GLY A 119 -8.38 2.02 -21.92
N LYS A 120 -9.03 2.96 -21.21
CA LYS A 120 -10.11 3.82 -21.74
C LYS A 120 -9.65 5.25 -22.01
N GLY A 121 -8.48 5.65 -21.51
CA GLY A 121 -7.92 7.00 -21.70
C GLY A 121 -7.18 7.51 -20.48
N GLU A 122 -7.04 8.83 -20.37
CA GLU A 122 -6.32 9.48 -19.29
C GLU A 122 -7.09 10.66 -18.70
N ILE A 123 -6.76 10.98 -17.45
CA ILE A 123 -7.21 12.19 -16.76
C ILE A 123 -6.00 12.96 -16.23
N THR A 124 -6.09 14.29 -16.23
CA THR A 124 -5.06 15.18 -15.68
C THR A 124 -5.12 15.26 -14.16
N TYR A 125 -4.08 15.81 -13.53
CA TYR A 125 -4.07 16.10 -12.08
C TYR A 125 -5.23 17.00 -11.67
N ARG A 126 -5.53 18.04 -12.44
CA ARG A 126 -6.69 18.93 -12.21
C ARG A 126 -8.01 18.18 -12.29
N GLU A 127 -8.16 17.26 -13.24
CA GLU A 127 -9.38 16.47 -13.37
C GLU A 127 -9.51 15.46 -12.23
N LEU A 128 -8.42 14.76 -11.88
CA LEU A 128 -8.40 13.84 -10.74
C LEU A 128 -8.73 14.58 -9.43
N ASP A 129 -8.17 15.76 -9.22
CA ASP A 129 -8.43 16.59 -8.05
C ASP A 129 -9.91 16.96 -7.94
N ARG A 130 -10.49 17.51 -9.02
CA ARG A 130 -11.89 17.91 -9.10
C ARG A 130 -12.85 16.72 -8.93
N MET A 131 -12.57 15.60 -9.60
CA MET A 131 -13.38 14.38 -9.51
C MET A 131 -13.33 13.80 -8.10
N SER A 132 -12.17 13.76 -7.48
CA SER A 132 -12.01 13.27 -6.11
C SER A 132 -12.58 14.24 -5.06
N ASP A 133 -12.59 15.55 -5.30
CA ASP A 133 -13.31 16.53 -4.46
C ASP A 133 -14.83 16.31 -4.51
N TYR A 134 -15.38 16.02 -5.68
CA TYR A 134 -16.78 15.65 -5.82
C TYR A 134 -17.13 14.40 -5.00
N VAL A 135 -16.30 13.35 -5.11
CA VAL A 135 -16.46 12.12 -4.31
C VAL A 135 -16.36 12.43 -2.82
N ALA A 136 -15.36 13.21 -2.39
CA ALA A 136 -15.16 13.57 -1.01
C ALA A 136 -16.37 14.35 -0.45
N GLN A 137 -16.91 15.31 -1.21
CA GLN A 137 -18.11 16.04 -0.81
C GLN A 137 -19.31 15.12 -0.65
N LYS A 138 -19.55 14.20 -1.61
CA LYS A 138 -20.67 13.25 -1.52
C LYS A 138 -20.57 12.34 -0.30
N LEU A 139 -19.36 11.90 0.02
CA LEU A 139 -19.12 11.14 1.25
C LEU A 139 -19.37 11.97 2.51
N THR A 140 -18.86 13.19 2.54
CA THR A 140 -19.04 14.10 3.70
C THR A 140 -20.52 14.46 3.91
N GLU A 141 -21.29 14.67 2.83
CA GLU A 141 -22.74 14.89 2.87
C GLU A 141 -23.50 13.71 3.53
N ASN A 142 -22.96 12.49 3.42
CA ASN A 142 -23.46 11.29 4.08
C ASN A 142 -22.90 11.07 5.51
N GLY A 143 -22.20 12.05 6.07
CA GLY A 143 -21.63 11.98 7.41
C GLY A 143 -20.31 11.17 7.48
N PHE A 144 -19.66 10.88 6.35
CA PHE A 144 -18.38 10.17 6.31
C PHE A 144 -17.22 11.08 6.72
N GLY A 145 -16.27 10.53 7.45
CA GLY A 145 -15.10 11.24 7.93
C GLY A 145 -14.01 10.33 8.50
N ARG A 146 -13.22 10.89 9.44
CA ARG A 146 -12.06 10.19 10.04
C ARG A 146 -12.47 8.87 10.69
N GLU A 147 -11.56 7.90 10.64
CA GLU A 147 -11.70 6.55 11.22
C GLU A 147 -12.86 5.73 10.63
N GLN A 148 -13.52 6.23 9.59
CA GLN A 148 -14.55 5.48 8.89
C GLN A 148 -13.99 4.83 7.62
N ALA A 149 -14.53 3.68 7.27
CA ALA A 149 -14.15 2.93 6.08
C ALA A 149 -15.18 3.09 4.96
N ALA A 150 -14.72 3.17 3.71
CA ALA A 150 -15.56 3.12 2.51
C ALA A 150 -15.07 2.03 1.57
N GLY A 151 -15.98 1.15 1.13
CA GLY A 151 -15.68 0.11 0.14
C GLY A 151 -15.50 0.70 -1.26
N ILE A 152 -14.56 0.16 -2.05
CA ILE A 152 -14.39 0.51 -3.47
C ILE A 152 -14.45 -0.75 -4.31
N LEU A 153 -15.47 -0.85 -5.18
CA LEU A 153 -15.72 -1.98 -6.07
C LEU A 153 -15.79 -1.50 -7.52
N CYS A 154 -14.67 -1.39 -8.21
CA CYS A 154 -14.63 -0.83 -9.56
C CYS A 154 -13.70 -1.55 -10.55
N GLY A 155 -12.98 -2.58 -10.14
CA GLY A 155 -11.99 -3.25 -10.99
C GLY A 155 -10.80 -2.35 -11.34
N ARG A 156 -10.06 -2.71 -12.39
CA ARG A 156 -8.81 -2.04 -12.77
C ARG A 156 -9.06 -0.88 -13.74
N THR A 157 -9.53 0.20 -13.18
CA THR A 157 -9.84 1.42 -13.96
C THR A 157 -9.40 2.67 -13.20
N ARG A 158 -9.29 3.81 -13.90
CA ARG A 158 -8.94 5.11 -13.31
C ARG A 158 -9.94 5.58 -12.25
N GLU A 159 -11.18 5.09 -12.29
CA GLU A 159 -12.21 5.36 -11.29
C GLU A 159 -11.76 4.88 -9.90
N PHE A 160 -10.88 3.86 -9.81
CA PHE A 160 -10.28 3.46 -8.52
C PHE A 160 -9.44 4.60 -7.93
N ALA A 161 -8.61 5.27 -8.76
CA ALA A 161 -7.79 6.39 -8.29
C ALA A 161 -8.68 7.56 -7.83
N VAL A 162 -9.72 7.89 -8.58
CA VAL A 162 -10.70 8.92 -8.20
C VAL A 162 -11.34 8.57 -6.85
N ALA A 163 -11.72 7.30 -6.67
CA ALA A 163 -12.39 6.83 -5.48
C ALA A 163 -11.49 6.89 -4.24
N TYR A 164 -10.29 6.29 -4.27
CA TYR A 164 -9.45 6.27 -3.07
C TYR A 164 -8.92 7.65 -2.68
N VAL A 165 -8.60 8.51 -3.67
CA VAL A 165 -8.22 9.91 -3.39
C VAL A 165 -9.39 10.66 -2.75
N GLY A 166 -10.62 10.45 -3.26
CA GLY A 166 -11.83 11.08 -2.71
C GLY A 166 -12.14 10.61 -1.29
N VAL A 167 -12.02 9.31 -1.00
CA VAL A 167 -12.18 8.76 0.36
C VAL A 167 -11.17 9.37 1.32
N MET A 168 -9.90 9.46 0.92
CA MET A 168 -8.86 10.07 1.75
C MET A 168 -9.07 11.57 1.96
N LYS A 169 -9.51 12.31 0.93
CA LYS A 169 -9.85 13.73 1.06
C LYS A 169 -11.02 13.98 2.02
N ALA A 170 -11.96 13.03 2.12
CA ALA A 170 -13.03 13.06 3.10
C ALA A 170 -12.55 12.67 4.52
N GLY A 171 -11.29 12.31 4.68
CA GLY A 171 -10.65 11.99 5.96
C GLY A 171 -10.70 10.52 6.36
N GLY A 172 -11.33 9.64 5.59
CA GLY A 172 -11.49 8.22 5.93
C GLY A 172 -10.52 7.28 5.21
N ALA A 173 -10.74 5.97 5.40
CA ALA A 173 -9.95 4.89 4.85
C ALA A 173 -10.70 4.14 3.73
N TYR A 174 -10.00 3.75 2.67
CA TYR A 174 -10.62 2.90 1.65
C TYR A 174 -10.41 1.41 1.93
N VAL A 175 -11.38 0.61 1.49
CA VAL A 175 -11.34 -0.86 1.49
C VAL A 175 -11.49 -1.32 0.05
N PRO A 176 -10.42 -1.82 -0.59
CA PRO A 176 -10.52 -2.31 -1.97
C PRO A 176 -11.25 -3.65 -2.00
N LEU A 177 -12.19 -3.78 -2.93
CA LEU A 177 -12.98 -4.98 -3.16
C LEU A 177 -12.76 -5.47 -4.59
N ASP A 178 -12.43 -6.76 -4.74
CA ASP A 178 -12.22 -7.37 -6.04
C ASP A 178 -13.55 -7.88 -6.60
N PRO A 179 -13.96 -7.47 -7.81
CA PRO A 179 -15.18 -7.98 -8.45
C PRO A 179 -15.15 -9.50 -8.73
N GLU A 180 -13.97 -10.12 -8.74
CA GLU A 180 -13.81 -11.57 -8.88
C GLU A 180 -14.06 -12.34 -7.57
N TYR A 181 -14.17 -11.62 -6.43
CA TYR A 181 -14.49 -12.29 -5.17
C TYR A 181 -15.94 -12.77 -5.12
N PRO A 182 -16.18 -13.94 -4.48
CA PRO A 182 -17.54 -14.37 -4.19
C PRO A 182 -18.32 -13.28 -3.42
N GLN A 183 -19.59 -13.11 -3.71
CA GLN A 183 -20.48 -12.14 -3.05
C GLN A 183 -20.41 -12.22 -1.52
N SER A 184 -20.38 -13.45 -0.96
CA SER A 184 -20.28 -13.67 0.49
C SER A 184 -18.98 -13.12 1.10
N ARG A 185 -17.87 -13.08 0.32
CA ARG A 185 -16.62 -12.50 0.76
C ARG A 185 -16.71 -10.96 0.76
N ILE A 186 -17.30 -10.38 -0.27
CA ILE A 186 -17.54 -8.93 -0.36
C ILE A 186 -18.44 -8.48 0.80
N GLU A 187 -19.53 -9.20 1.04
CA GLU A 187 -20.45 -8.94 2.16
C GLU A 187 -19.72 -8.98 3.51
N TYR A 188 -18.91 -10.03 3.73
CA TYR A 188 -18.12 -10.15 4.94
C TYR A 188 -17.17 -8.96 5.12
N MET A 189 -16.41 -8.58 4.09
CA MET A 189 -15.44 -7.49 4.16
C MET A 189 -16.11 -6.14 4.44
N LEU A 190 -17.25 -5.84 3.81
CA LEU A 190 -18.02 -4.61 4.06
C LEU A 190 -18.56 -4.57 5.49
N LYS A 191 -19.09 -5.69 5.99
CA LYS A 191 -19.62 -5.78 7.35
C LYS A 191 -18.52 -5.70 8.41
N ASP A 192 -17.42 -6.43 8.20
CA ASP A 192 -16.30 -6.51 9.16
C ASP A 192 -15.55 -5.17 9.25
N SER A 193 -15.40 -4.45 8.13
CA SER A 193 -14.80 -3.12 8.09
C SER A 193 -15.71 -2.00 8.61
N GLY A 194 -17.00 -2.28 8.81
CA GLY A 194 -17.98 -1.23 9.17
C GLY A 194 -18.17 -0.19 8.07
N ALA A 195 -17.98 -0.58 6.80
CA ALA A 195 -18.13 0.34 5.68
C ALA A 195 -19.60 0.62 5.39
N ASP A 196 -20.09 1.79 5.80
CA ASP A 196 -21.45 2.27 5.52
C ASP A 196 -21.55 3.07 4.21
N ASN A 197 -20.44 3.24 3.51
CA ASN A 197 -20.36 3.86 2.18
C ASN A 197 -19.63 2.94 1.21
N LEU A 198 -20.19 2.78 0.02
CA LEU A 198 -19.66 1.94 -1.05
C LEU A 198 -19.61 2.73 -2.37
N LEU A 199 -18.41 2.82 -2.95
CA LEU A 199 -18.17 3.39 -4.27
C LEU A 199 -18.12 2.25 -5.28
N VAL A 200 -18.97 2.28 -6.31
CA VAL A 200 -19.09 1.16 -7.25
C VAL A 200 -19.34 1.64 -8.67
N ILE A 201 -18.80 0.95 -9.68
CA ILE A 201 -19.21 1.11 -11.06
C ILE A 201 -20.44 0.23 -11.36
N ASN A 202 -21.33 0.72 -12.20
CA ASN A 202 -22.66 0.13 -12.43
C ASN A 202 -22.61 -1.34 -12.86
N GLN A 203 -21.59 -1.76 -13.62
CA GLN A 203 -21.43 -3.15 -14.04
C GLN A 203 -21.30 -4.15 -12.88
N TYR A 204 -20.91 -3.71 -11.68
CA TYR A 204 -20.78 -4.57 -10.48
C TYR A 204 -21.90 -4.35 -9.46
N ARG A 205 -22.90 -3.53 -9.77
CA ARG A 205 -23.99 -3.18 -8.86
C ARG A 205 -24.76 -4.41 -8.34
N GLU A 206 -24.95 -5.41 -9.18
CA GLU A 206 -25.65 -6.65 -8.83
C GLU A 206 -24.90 -7.48 -7.77
N LEU A 207 -23.54 -7.42 -7.76
CA LEU A 207 -22.73 -8.13 -6.77
C LEU A 207 -22.95 -7.61 -5.35
N VAL A 208 -23.49 -6.41 -5.20
CA VAL A 208 -23.71 -5.73 -3.92
C VAL A 208 -25.19 -5.43 -3.68
N SER A 209 -26.09 -6.20 -4.29
CA SER A 209 -27.55 -6.05 -4.12
C SER A 209 -28.03 -6.25 -2.67
N PHE A 210 -27.22 -6.93 -1.85
CA PHE A 210 -27.44 -7.13 -0.40
C PHE A 210 -27.09 -5.92 0.46
N TYR A 211 -26.38 -4.92 -0.10
CA TYR A 211 -25.81 -3.83 0.68
C TYR A 211 -26.84 -2.73 0.94
N ASP A 212 -27.06 -2.43 2.23
CA ASP A 212 -28.07 -1.46 2.69
C ASP A 212 -27.49 -0.06 2.98
N GLY A 213 -26.17 0.12 2.87
CA GLY A 213 -25.49 1.40 3.10
C GLY A 213 -25.62 2.39 1.92
N ASN A 214 -24.91 3.49 2.03
CA ASN A 214 -24.87 4.52 0.98
C ASN A 214 -24.04 4.04 -0.21
N ILE A 215 -24.60 4.13 -1.41
CA ILE A 215 -23.91 3.76 -2.65
C ILE A 215 -23.70 4.98 -3.53
N LEU A 216 -22.42 5.23 -3.89
CA LEU A 216 -22.01 6.24 -4.87
C LEU A 216 -21.61 5.56 -6.17
N SER A 217 -22.29 5.89 -7.27
CA SER A 217 -21.91 5.44 -8.62
C SER A 217 -20.67 6.20 -9.10
N LEU A 218 -19.60 5.46 -9.44
CA LEU A 218 -18.39 6.05 -10.01
C LEU A 218 -18.52 6.39 -11.50
N ASP A 219 -19.45 5.77 -12.22
CA ASP A 219 -19.68 6.06 -13.65
C ASP A 219 -20.16 7.50 -13.90
N GLU A 220 -20.84 8.10 -12.92
CA GLU A 220 -21.41 9.43 -13.06
C GLU A 220 -20.44 10.55 -12.63
N VAL A 221 -19.36 10.22 -11.91
CA VAL A 221 -18.46 11.20 -11.30
C VAL A 221 -17.82 12.12 -12.34
N ALA A 222 -17.37 11.56 -13.47
CA ALA A 222 -16.70 12.34 -14.51
C ALA A 222 -17.61 13.44 -15.08
N GLU A 223 -18.88 13.13 -15.35
CA GLU A 223 -19.85 14.10 -15.88
C GLU A 223 -20.32 15.07 -14.78
N ALA A 224 -20.69 14.54 -13.60
CA ALA A 224 -21.19 15.33 -12.48
C ALA A 224 -20.18 16.33 -11.92
N SER A 225 -18.88 16.05 -12.10
CA SER A 225 -17.82 16.93 -11.65
C SER A 225 -17.36 17.98 -12.65
N LYS A 226 -17.85 18.04 -13.90
CA LYS A 226 -17.36 18.97 -14.94
C LYS A 226 -17.34 20.44 -14.51
N ASP A 227 -18.45 20.89 -13.94
CA ASP A 227 -18.59 22.28 -13.44
C ASP A 227 -18.64 22.31 -11.91
N PHE A 228 -18.12 21.27 -11.25
CA PHE A 228 -18.16 21.13 -9.81
C PHE A 228 -17.17 22.08 -9.14
N THR A 229 -17.65 22.72 -8.08
CA THR A 229 -16.85 23.50 -7.14
C THR A 229 -17.18 23.00 -5.73
N LEU A 230 -16.13 22.67 -4.98
CA LEU A 230 -16.27 22.22 -3.60
C LEU A 230 -17.00 23.27 -2.76
N SER A 231 -18.10 22.86 -2.10
CA SER A 231 -18.98 23.75 -1.35
C SER A 231 -19.08 23.40 0.15
N VAL A 232 -18.38 22.37 0.58
CA VAL A 232 -18.30 21.94 1.98
C VAL A 232 -16.86 21.96 2.48
N GLU A 233 -16.67 22.15 3.77
CA GLU A 233 -15.37 21.97 4.40
C GLU A 233 -15.09 20.47 4.55
N LEU A 234 -14.03 19.98 3.90
CA LEU A 234 -13.60 18.59 4.01
C LEU A 234 -12.82 18.38 5.31
N THR A 235 -13.06 17.25 5.94
CA THR A 235 -12.31 16.82 7.12
C THR A 235 -10.94 16.30 6.68
N SER A 236 -9.92 17.17 6.69
CA SER A 236 -8.56 16.74 6.35
C SER A 236 -8.08 15.61 7.28
N PRO A 237 -7.49 14.53 6.74
CA PRO A 237 -6.90 13.48 7.57
C PRO A 237 -5.68 14.00 8.34
N LYS A 238 -5.34 13.33 9.43
CA LYS A 238 -4.11 13.53 10.20
C LYS A 238 -3.20 12.32 10.06
N PRO A 239 -1.90 12.44 10.37
CA PRO A 239 -0.95 11.32 10.26
C PRO A 239 -1.38 10.04 11.00
N GLU A 240 -2.05 10.18 12.13
CA GLU A 240 -2.56 9.07 12.95
C GLU A 240 -3.90 8.49 12.49
N ASN A 241 -4.59 9.11 11.52
CA ASN A 241 -5.85 8.57 11.02
C ASN A 241 -5.63 7.45 10.01
N LEU A 242 -6.61 6.56 9.89
CA LEU A 242 -6.60 5.47 8.94
C LEU A 242 -6.51 5.98 7.48
N ALA A 243 -5.72 5.29 6.67
CA ALA A 243 -5.56 5.54 5.24
C ALA A 243 -6.27 4.46 4.41
N TYR A 244 -6.07 3.21 4.77
CA TYR A 244 -6.68 2.08 4.06
C TYR A 244 -6.75 0.82 4.92
N MET A 245 -7.57 -0.13 4.47
CA MET A 245 -7.70 -1.45 5.07
C MET A 245 -7.65 -2.51 3.97
N ILE A 246 -6.62 -3.36 3.99
CA ILE A 246 -6.45 -4.48 3.05
C ILE A 246 -6.69 -5.80 3.78
N TYR A 247 -7.50 -6.67 3.15
CA TYR A 247 -7.85 -7.98 3.70
C TYR A 247 -6.89 -9.06 3.25
N THR A 248 -6.30 -9.74 4.22
CA THR A 248 -5.41 -10.90 4.01
C THR A 248 -6.13 -12.21 4.33
N SER A 249 -5.63 -13.34 3.80
CA SER A 249 -6.12 -14.67 4.18
C SER A 249 -5.76 -14.96 5.63
N GLY A 250 -6.77 -15.00 6.51
CA GLY A 250 -6.55 -15.31 7.92
C GLY A 250 -6.27 -16.81 8.15
N SER A 251 -5.40 -17.13 9.11
CA SER A 251 -5.11 -18.50 9.56
C SER A 251 -6.34 -19.27 10.06
N THR A 252 -7.41 -18.57 10.39
CA THR A 252 -8.71 -19.14 10.85
C THR A 252 -9.71 -19.36 9.72
N GLY A 253 -9.31 -19.16 8.44
CA GLY A 253 -10.17 -19.29 7.26
C GLY A 253 -11.04 -18.08 6.96
N LYS A 254 -11.14 -17.09 7.86
CA LYS A 254 -11.81 -15.82 7.59
C LYS A 254 -10.78 -14.75 7.23
N PRO A 255 -11.05 -13.89 6.24
CA PRO A 255 -10.19 -12.75 5.92
C PRO A 255 -10.04 -11.83 7.15
N LYS A 256 -8.84 -11.24 7.30
CA LYS A 256 -8.54 -10.25 8.34
C LYS A 256 -8.18 -8.93 7.70
N GLY A 257 -8.85 -7.84 8.10
CA GLY A 257 -8.55 -6.49 7.67
C GLY A 257 -7.34 -5.93 8.41
N VAL A 258 -6.29 -5.58 7.66
CA VAL A 258 -5.10 -4.88 8.18
C VAL A 258 -5.30 -3.40 7.97
N MET A 259 -5.36 -2.64 9.06
CA MET A 259 -5.59 -1.20 9.09
C MET A 259 -4.26 -0.45 9.09
N LEU A 260 -4.05 0.45 8.15
CA LEU A 260 -2.84 1.26 8.02
C LEU A 260 -3.19 2.74 8.12
N GLU A 261 -2.36 3.47 8.89
CA GLU A 261 -2.51 4.91 9.11
C GLU A 261 -1.83 5.74 8.01
N GLN A 262 -2.19 7.01 7.90
CA GLN A 262 -1.59 7.96 6.94
C GLN A 262 -0.07 8.07 7.12
N ARG A 263 0.44 8.04 8.36
CA ARG A 263 1.89 8.06 8.64
C ARG A 263 2.62 6.82 8.11
N ASN A 264 1.98 5.64 8.12
CA ASN A 264 2.57 4.43 7.56
C ASN A 264 2.64 4.54 6.02
N LEU A 265 1.57 5.04 5.41
CA LEU A 265 1.52 5.30 3.97
C LEU A 265 2.57 6.34 3.55
N LEU A 266 2.68 7.45 4.29
CA LEU A 266 3.67 8.49 4.01
C LEU A 266 5.09 7.94 4.06
N ASN A 267 5.42 7.16 5.08
CA ASN A 267 6.74 6.53 5.20
C ASN A 267 7.06 5.63 3.99
N LEU A 268 6.08 4.86 3.49
CA LEU A 268 6.26 4.06 2.28
C LEU A 268 6.45 4.93 1.04
N ILE A 269 5.67 6.00 0.87
CA ILE A 269 5.80 6.95 -0.24
C ILE A 269 7.21 7.55 -0.26
N GLU A 270 7.71 8.02 0.88
CA GLU A 270 9.05 8.59 1.00
C GLU A 270 10.14 7.57 0.66
N TYR A 271 10.03 6.35 1.16
CA TYR A 271 10.96 5.28 0.82
C TYR A 271 11.00 5.04 -0.71
N ILE A 272 9.84 4.97 -1.35
CA ILE A 272 9.76 4.77 -2.81
C ILE A 272 10.35 5.96 -3.56
N ARG A 273 10.04 7.20 -3.15
CA ARG A 273 10.60 8.41 -3.76
C ARG A 273 12.12 8.45 -3.68
N LEU A 274 12.70 8.10 -2.53
CA LEU A 274 14.14 8.06 -2.32
C LEU A 274 14.83 6.96 -3.12
N THR A 275 14.23 5.77 -3.16
CA THR A 275 14.84 4.59 -3.79
C THR A 275 14.67 4.57 -5.30
N ARG A 276 13.49 4.93 -5.82
CA ARG A 276 13.20 4.96 -7.26
C ARG A 276 13.47 6.31 -7.92
N LYS A 277 13.64 7.37 -7.11
CA LYS A 277 13.82 8.76 -7.59
C LYS A 277 12.71 9.17 -8.55
N THR A 278 11.46 8.77 -8.23
CA THR A 278 10.29 9.05 -9.07
C THR A 278 10.18 10.54 -9.38
N SER A 279 10.04 10.85 -10.64
CA SER A 279 10.01 12.21 -11.19
C SER A 279 8.71 12.46 -11.99
N PRO A 280 8.36 13.71 -12.31
CA PRO A 280 7.19 14.01 -13.13
C PRO A 280 7.21 13.40 -14.54
N ASP A 281 8.38 13.00 -15.03
CA ASP A 281 8.53 12.41 -16.38
C ASP A 281 8.37 10.90 -16.39
N ASP A 282 8.17 10.29 -15.23
CA ASP A 282 7.97 8.85 -15.09
C ASP A 282 6.53 8.43 -15.39
N ILE A 283 6.42 7.21 -15.89
CA ILE A 283 5.17 6.47 -16.04
C ILE A 283 5.29 5.23 -15.16
N VAL A 284 4.64 5.26 -14.01
CA VAL A 284 4.64 4.17 -13.04
C VAL A 284 3.41 3.31 -13.26
N ALA A 285 3.62 2.03 -13.50
CA ALA A 285 2.51 1.14 -13.82
C ALA A 285 2.09 0.28 -12.62
N GLU A 286 0.81 0.33 -12.32
CA GLU A 286 0.16 -0.50 -11.32
C GLU A 286 -0.23 -1.85 -11.92
N PHE A 287 0.50 -2.90 -11.53
CA PHE A 287 0.28 -4.27 -11.98
C PHE A 287 -0.41 -5.15 -10.93
N ALA A 288 -0.15 -4.94 -9.66
CA ALA A 288 -0.70 -5.74 -8.57
C ALA A 288 -2.25 -5.63 -8.49
N SER A 289 -2.92 -6.59 -7.89
CA SER A 289 -4.34 -6.40 -7.54
C SER A 289 -4.46 -5.31 -6.48
N PHE A 290 -5.43 -4.42 -6.61
CA PHE A 290 -5.70 -3.36 -5.63
C PHE A 290 -6.00 -3.89 -4.21
N CYS A 291 -6.38 -5.17 -4.11
CA CYS A 291 -6.64 -5.86 -2.85
C CYS A 291 -5.38 -6.44 -2.18
N PHE A 292 -4.19 -6.24 -2.77
CA PHE A 292 -2.91 -6.65 -2.19
C PHE A 292 -2.08 -5.44 -1.79
N ASP A 293 -1.30 -5.59 -0.72
CA ASP A 293 -0.39 -4.57 -0.19
C ASP A 293 0.66 -4.10 -1.21
N ALA A 294 1.10 -4.99 -2.11
CA ALA A 294 2.00 -4.63 -3.20
C ALA A 294 1.46 -3.51 -4.11
N SER A 295 0.13 -3.36 -4.23
CA SER A 295 -0.47 -2.28 -5.02
C SER A 295 -0.17 -0.89 -4.44
N VAL A 296 -0.05 -0.79 -3.12
CA VAL A 296 0.20 0.49 -2.44
C VAL A 296 1.55 1.10 -2.88
N ILE A 297 2.51 0.24 -3.29
CA ILE A 297 3.83 0.66 -3.77
C ILE A 297 3.72 1.56 -5.01
N ASP A 298 2.87 1.18 -5.96
CA ASP A 298 2.80 1.87 -7.26
C ASP A 298 1.61 2.85 -7.36
N LEU A 299 0.62 2.78 -6.44
CA LEU A 299 -0.57 3.64 -6.48
C LEU A 299 -0.31 5.09 -6.02
N PHE A 300 0.48 5.30 -4.98
CA PHE A 300 0.54 6.59 -4.28
C PHE A 300 1.75 7.43 -4.64
N ALA A 301 2.93 6.84 -4.70
CA ALA A 301 4.18 7.58 -4.95
C ALA A 301 4.16 8.40 -6.26
N PRO A 302 3.67 7.88 -7.41
CA PRO A 302 3.62 8.67 -8.64
C PRO A 302 2.74 9.92 -8.50
N LEU A 303 1.58 9.81 -7.84
CA LEU A 303 0.65 10.94 -7.70
C LEU A 303 1.17 12.06 -6.78
N THR A 304 2.13 11.77 -5.91
CA THR A 304 2.81 12.80 -5.09
C THR A 304 4.02 13.41 -5.78
N ALA A 305 4.52 12.77 -6.84
CA ALA A 305 5.69 13.21 -7.59
C ALA A 305 5.34 13.98 -8.88
N GLY A 306 4.08 14.08 -9.27
CA GLY A 306 3.67 14.64 -10.56
C GLY A 306 3.83 13.68 -11.74
N ALA A 307 4.07 12.39 -11.48
CA ALA A 307 4.23 11.32 -12.45
C ALA A 307 2.88 10.77 -12.94
N LEU A 308 2.89 10.00 -14.01
CA LEU A 308 1.70 9.32 -14.53
C LEU A 308 1.56 7.93 -13.89
N LEU A 309 0.42 7.67 -13.26
CA LEU A 309 0.00 6.32 -12.85
C LEU A 309 -0.69 5.62 -14.02
N TYR A 310 -0.10 4.53 -14.51
CA TYR A 310 -0.69 3.69 -15.54
C TYR A 310 -1.31 2.44 -14.91
N ILE A 311 -2.60 2.22 -15.09
CA ILE A 311 -3.30 1.03 -14.59
C ILE A 311 -3.38 -0.01 -15.70
N PHE A 312 -2.67 -1.14 -15.53
CA PHE A 312 -2.76 -2.25 -16.48
C PHE A 312 -4.20 -2.79 -16.59
N PRO A 313 -4.79 -2.87 -17.77
CA PRO A 313 -6.04 -3.58 -18.00
C PRO A 313 -5.94 -5.06 -17.59
N GLU A 314 -7.04 -5.61 -17.08
CA GLU A 314 -7.06 -6.98 -16.53
C GLU A 314 -6.73 -8.07 -17.57
N ASP A 315 -7.16 -7.89 -18.80
CA ASP A 315 -6.90 -8.80 -19.93
C ASP A 315 -5.41 -8.83 -20.30
N ILE A 316 -4.72 -7.67 -20.24
CA ILE A 316 -3.29 -7.56 -20.54
C ILE A 316 -2.44 -8.27 -19.46
N ARG A 317 -2.81 -8.14 -18.19
CA ARG A 317 -2.05 -8.72 -17.06
C ARG A 317 -1.86 -10.24 -17.13
N LYS A 318 -2.78 -10.95 -17.80
CA LYS A 318 -2.81 -12.42 -17.90
C LYS A 318 -1.88 -12.96 -19.00
N ASP A 319 -1.27 -12.08 -19.82
CA ASP A 319 -0.39 -12.45 -20.92
C ASP A 319 0.95 -11.68 -20.84
N ALA A 320 2.03 -12.38 -20.55
CA ALA A 320 3.36 -11.79 -20.40
C ALA A 320 3.85 -11.08 -21.68
N VAL A 321 3.45 -11.56 -22.87
CA VAL A 321 3.83 -10.94 -24.15
C VAL A 321 3.05 -9.63 -24.33
N ALA A 322 1.75 -9.63 -23.98
CA ALA A 322 0.94 -8.43 -23.99
C ALA A 322 1.44 -7.38 -22.99
N VAL A 323 1.85 -7.81 -21.80
CA VAL A 323 2.47 -6.93 -20.78
C VAL A 323 3.76 -6.30 -21.32
N ALA A 324 4.68 -7.09 -21.88
CA ALA A 324 5.94 -6.58 -22.43
C ALA A 324 5.70 -5.57 -23.57
N LYS A 325 4.74 -5.87 -24.44
CA LYS A 325 4.31 -4.93 -25.50
C LYS A 325 3.72 -3.65 -24.92
N CYS A 326 2.84 -3.77 -23.94
CA CYS A 326 2.23 -2.61 -23.28
C CYS A 326 3.27 -1.71 -22.61
N ILE A 327 4.29 -2.28 -21.96
CA ILE A 327 5.41 -1.54 -21.39
C ILE A 327 6.11 -0.68 -22.45
N GLN A 328 6.40 -1.25 -23.61
CA GLN A 328 7.02 -0.54 -24.72
C GLN A 328 6.12 0.56 -25.31
N ASP A 329 4.86 0.19 -25.62
CA ASP A 329 3.90 1.08 -26.29
C ASP A 329 3.53 2.27 -25.39
N GLN A 330 3.37 2.05 -24.09
CA GLN A 330 3.03 3.08 -23.11
C GLN A 330 4.26 3.80 -22.50
N LYS A 331 5.48 3.36 -22.85
CA LYS A 331 6.75 3.90 -22.34
C LYS A 331 6.83 3.88 -20.82
N ILE A 332 6.35 2.78 -20.21
CA ILE A 332 6.37 2.59 -18.76
C ILE A 332 7.82 2.59 -18.28
N THR A 333 8.13 3.43 -17.28
CA THR A 333 9.48 3.60 -16.72
C THR A 333 9.69 2.77 -15.46
N SER A 334 8.62 2.47 -14.72
CA SER A 334 8.68 1.70 -13.47
C SER A 334 7.41 0.88 -13.25
N ALA A 335 7.55 -0.32 -12.70
CA ALA A 335 6.46 -1.18 -12.28
C ALA A 335 6.96 -2.20 -11.24
N THR A 336 6.08 -2.60 -10.31
CA THR A 336 6.32 -3.71 -9.39
C THR A 336 5.61 -4.96 -9.91
N PHE A 337 6.38 -6.02 -10.15
CA PHE A 337 5.82 -7.31 -10.53
C PHE A 337 5.97 -8.29 -9.36
N PRO A 338 4.91 -9.06 -9.01
CA PRO A 338 5.04 -10.09 -7.99
C PRO A 338 6.02 -11.17 -8.46
N THR A 339 6.90 -11.59 -7.57
CA THR A 339 7.72 -12.79 -7.77
C THR A 339 6.82 -14.01 -7.67
N GLN A 340 6.81 -14.86 -8.71
CA GLN A 340 6.13 -16.15 -8.67
C GLN A 340 6.91 -17.17 -7.84
#